data_fc8bc364ee873c6bb0aecb7f15f9e8e1
#
_entry.id   fc8bc364ee873c6bb0aecb7f15f9e8e1
#
_cell.length_a   1.000
_cell.length_b   1.000
_cell.length_c   1.000
_cell.angle_alpha   90.00
_cell.angle_beta   90.00
_cell.angle_gamma   90.00
#
_symmetry.space_group_name_H-M   'P 1'
#
loop_
_entity.id
_entity.type
_entity.pdbx_description
1 polymer ?
#
loop_
_entity_poly.entity_id
_entity_poly.type
_entity_poly.pdbx_seq_one_letter_code
_entity_poly.pdbx_strand_id
1 'polypeptide(L)'
;MAPLTGRIGLRTVDPGNYVSMSDATSICIIIQVQPISVLFTIPEDTLPSVRERLKAGAKLEVRVLDRAQKNELGVGRLDTYDNIIDITTGTVKLRAVFDNKDETLFPNQFVNVRLLVDTVKDATVVPVAAIQRGQPGTFVYLVKGDDTVEIRVVELGATDGEKVQIVKGLQPGDQVVIDGTDRLRDGAKIRRQGGGPPRATAGPPVASAPPDGNPPAASDAAAPGPRRANGERQGANGERRGAAGGGRPAQTNQ
;
A
#
# COMPACT_ATOMS: atom_id res chain seq x y z
N MET A 1 -29.78 32.50 -10.17
CA MET A 1 -29.10 31.99 -8.96
C MET A 1 -28.84 30.51 -9.17
N ALA A 2 -27.66 30.00 -8.85
CA ALA A 2 -27.41 28.56 -8.87
C ALA A 2 -28.24 27.87 -7.77
N PRO A 3 -28.90 26.74 -8.05
CA PRO A 3 -29.72 26.05 -7.06
C PRO A 3 -28.90 25.31 -6.00
N LEU A 4 -27.59 25.16 -6.22
CA LEU A 4 -26.67 24.43 -5.38
C LEU A 4 -25.42 25.28 -5.08
N THR A 5 -24.90 25.14 -3.86
CA THR A 5 -23.58 25.65 -3.50
C THR A 5 -22.53 24.61 -3.90
N GLY A 6 -21.55 25.01 -4.70
CA GLY A 6 -20.55 24.09 -5.19
C GLY A 6 -19.49 24.77 -6.05
N ARG A 7 -18.51 23.98 -6.50
CA ARG A 7 -17.46 24.42 -7.41
C ARG A 7 -17.93 24.29 -8.86
N ILE A 8 -17.74 25.37 -9.61
CA ILE A 8 -18.03 25.43 -11.03
C ILE A 8 -16.85 24.81 -11.81
N GLY A 9 -17.16 23.91 -12.75
CA GLY A 9 -16.21 23.33 -13.67
C GLY A 9 -15.84 24.28 -14.82
N LEU A 10 -15.07 23.75 -15.76
CA LEU A 10 -14.74 24.48 -16.97
C LEU A 10 -15.98 24.67 -17.83
N ARG A 11 -16.03 25.82 -18.51
CA ARG A 11 -17.05 26.12 -19.51
C ARG A 11 -16.90 25.19 -20.71
N THR A 12 -18.00 24.58 -21.13
CA THR A 12 -18.05 23.66 -22.29
C THR A 12 -18.55 24.35 -23.56
N VAL A 13 -19.24 25.50 -23.40
CA VAL A 13 -19.78 26.28 -24.52
C VAL A 13 -19.20 27.69 -24.50
N ASP A 14 -18.71 28.17 -25.64
CA ASP A 14 -18.10 29.50 -25.76
C ASP A 14 -19.15 30.59 -26.02
N PRO A 15 -18.86 31.86 -25.64
CA PRO A 15 -19.73 32.99 -25.94
C PRO A 15 -19.94 33.11 -27.45
N GLY A 16 -21.21 33.32 -27.85
CA GLY A 16 -21.60 33.40 -29.25
C GLY A 16 -22.18 32.11 -29.82
N ASN A 17 -22.03 30.98 -29.15
CA ASN A 17 -22.67 29.74 -29.57
C ASN A 17 -24.14 29.71 -29.13
N TYR A 18 -24.99 29.19 -30.01
CA TYR A 18 -26.39 28.93 -29.70
C TYR A 18 -26.52 27.71 -28.79
N VAL A 19 -27.31 27.82 -27.74
CA VAL A 19 -27.60 26.71 -26.80
C VAL A 19 -29.10 26.49 -26.76
N SER A 20 -29.53 25.29 -27.06
CA SER A 20 -30.94 24.87 -27.00
C SER A 20 -31.20 24.03 -25.75
N MET A 21 -32.43 24.09 -25.26
CA MET A 21 -32.88 23.21 -24.16
C MET A 21 -32.83 21.71 -24.50
N SER A 22 -32.81 21.39 -25.81
CA SER A 22 -32.70 20.00 -26.30
C SER A 22 -31.25 19.51 -26.41
N ASP A 23 -30.28 20.40 -26.24
CA ASP A 23 -28.88 20.01 -26.36
C ASP A 23 -28.44 19.21 -25.12
N ALA A 24 -27.81 18.07 -25.37
CA ALA A 24 -27.24 17.23 -24.33
C ALA A 24 -26.02 17.88 -23.64
N THR A 25 -25.48 18.97 -24.21
CA THR A 25 -24.28 19.64 -23.71
C THR A 25 -24.64 20.73 -22.70
N SER A 26 -24.24 20.56 -21.45
CA SER A 26 -24.38 21.57 -20.42
C SER A 26 -23.37 22.72 -20.62
N ILE A 27 -23.74 23.96 -20.26
CA ILE A 27 -22.84 25.13 -20.32
C ILE A 27 -21.67 24.97 -19.36
N CYS A 28 -21.93 24.49 -18.15
CA CYS A 28 -20.95 24.19 -17.11
C CYS A 28 -21.54 23.18 -16.12
N ILE A 29 -20.68 22.48 -15.40
CA ILE A 29 -21.06 21.52 -14.38
C ILE A 29 -20.74 22.12 -13.01
N ILE A 30 -21.70 22.10 -12.10
CA ILE A 30 -21.50 22.51 -10.71
C ILE A 30 -21.49 21.24 -9.86
N ILE A 31 -20.42 21.04 -9.10
CA ILE A 31 -20.26 19.88 -8.22
C ILE A 31 -20.12 20.37 -6.78
N GLN A 32 -20.89 19.77 -5.88
CA GLN A 32 -20.71 19.97 -4.46
C GLN A 32 -19.50 19.19 -3.98
N VAL A 33 -18.49 19.89 -3.42
CA VAL A 33 -17.25 19.29 -2.92
C VAL A 33 -17.16 19.33 -1.38
N GLN A 34 -18.10 20.00 -0.75
CA GLN A 34 -18.20 20.15 0.72
C GLN A 34 -19.66 20.01 1.15
N PRO A 35 -20.03 18.93 1.84
CA PRO A 35 -19.26 17.69 2.08
C PRO A 35 -19.07 16.85 0.80
N ILE A 36 -18.08 15.99 0.79
CA ILE A 36 -17.83 15.03 -0.29
C ILE A 36 -18.08 13.60 0.22
N SER A 37 -18.57 12.72 -0.65
CA SER A 37 -18.73 11.31 -0.33
C SER A 37 -17.71 10.45 -1.07
N VAL A 38 -17.20 9.42 -0.38
CA VAL A 38 -16.31 8.41 -0.95
C VAL A 38 -17.07 7.09 -0.97
N LEU A 39 -17.10 6.46 -2.15
CA LEU A 39 -17.65 5.12 -2.33
C LEU A 39 -16.49 4.12 -2.37
N PHE A 40 -16.60 3.05 -1.60
CA PHE A 40 -15.62 1.98 -1.55
C PHE A 40 -16.30 0.65 -1.30
N THR A 41 -15.59 -0.44 -1.55
CA THR A 41 -16.12 -1.80 -1.39
C THR A 41 -15.39 -2.55 -0.29
N ILE A 42 -16.12 -3.41 0.41
CA ILE A 42 -15.57 -4.38 1.36
C ILE A 42 -16.03 -5.79 1.00
N PRO A 43 -15.26 -6.85 1.33
CA PRO A 43 -15.71 -8.22 1.21
C PRO A 43 -16.97 -8.48 2.05
N GLU A 44 -17.87 -9.32 1.55
CA GLU A 44 -19.13 -9.66 2.24
C GLU A 44 -18.88 -10.29 3.62
N ASP A 45 -17.79 -11.03 3.80
CA ASP A 45 -17.42 -11.66 5.08
C ASP A 45 -17.21 -10.64 6.21
N THR A 46 -16.81 -9.41 5.89
CA THR A 46 -16.59 -8.34 6.88
C THR A 46 -17.86 -7.54 7.20
N LEU A 47 -18.89 -7.67 6.37
CA LEU A 47 -20.14 -6.92 6.52
C LEU A 47 -20.84 -7.17 7.87
N PRO A 48 -20.94 -8.43 8.41
CA PRO A 48 -21.58 -8.67 9.69
C PRO A 48 -20.99 -7.83 10.83
N SER A 49 -19.67 -7.75 10.92
CA SER A 49 -18.97 -6.96 11.95
C SER A 49 -19.24 -5.46 11.83
N VAL A 50 -19.20 -4.92 10.61
CA VAL A 50 -19.54 -3.51 10.35
C VAL A 50 -21.01 -3.23 10.72
N ARG A 51 -21.91 -4.12 10.35
CA ARG A 51 -23.34 -4.00 10.59
C ARG A 51 -23.70 -4.05 12.07
N GLU A 52 -23.04 -4.92 12.83
CA GLU A 52 -23.21 -5.03 14.28
C GLU A 52 -22.81 -3.72 14.97
N ARG A 53 -21.65 -3.16 14.60
CA ARG A 53 -21.17 -1.89 15.14
C ARG A 53 -22.07 -0.72 14.80
N LEU A 54 -22.58 -0.65 13.57
CA LEU A 54 -23.53 0.38 13.17
C LEU A 54 -24.86 0.27 13.92
N LYS A 55 -25.37 -0.97 14.14
CA LYS A 55 -26.57 -1.20 14.95
C LYS A 55 -26.37 -0.79 16.41
N ALA A 56 -25.18 -0.95 16.95
CA ALA A 56 -24.80 -0.48 18.27
C ALA A 56 -24.65 1.06 18.35
N GLY A 57 -24.89 1.78 17.25
CA GLY A 57 -24.78 3.24 17.19
C GLY A 57 -23.35 3.77 17.10
N ALA A 58 -22.38 2.91 16.82
CA ALA A 58 -20.99 3.33 16.67
C ALA A 58 -20.83 4.16 15.39
N LYS A 59 -20.12 5.28 15.51
CA LYS A 59 -19.70 6.08 14.36
C LYS A 59 -18.35 5.54 13.89
N LEU A 60 -18.36 4.73 12.85
CA LEU A 60 -17.15 4.13 12.30
C LEU A 60 -16.33 5.18 11.58
N GLU A 61 -15.09 5.35 12.03
CA GLU A 61 -14.12 6.27 11.43
C GLU A 61 -13.58 5.68 10.12
N VAL A 62 -13.52 6.53 9.11
CA VAL A 62 -13.00 6.19 7.78
C VAL A 62 -11.87 7.15 7.46
N ARG A 63 -10.69 6.61 7.20
CA ARG A 63 -9.51 7.37 6.78
C ARG A 63 -9.26 7.15 5.31
N VAL A 64 -8.95 8.23 4.63
CA VAL A 64 -8.64 8.22 3.20
C VAL A 64 -7.19 8.60 3.00
N LEU A 65 -6.48 7.76 2.26
CA LEU A 65 -5.07 7.93 1.94
C LEU A 65 -4.89 8.14 0.43
N ASP A 66 -3.75 8.74 0.09
CA ASP A 66 -3.34 8.87 -1.29
C ASP A 66 -3.09 7.51 -1.96
N ARG A 67 -2.85 7.52 -3.28
CA ARG A 67 -2.56 6.32 -4.06
C ARG A 67 -1.34 5.56 -3.55
N ALA A 68 -0.35 6.26 -3.00
CA ALA A 68 0.87 5.68 -2.46
C ALA A 68 0.72 5.18 -1.01
N GLN A 69 -0.45 5.39 -0.39
CA GLN A 69 -0.77 5.07 1.02
C GLN A 69 0.16 5.74 2.04
N LYS A 70 0.82 6.84 1.66
CA LYS A 70 1.77 7.57 2.52
C LYS A 70 1.12 8.73 3.25
N ASN A 71 0.24 9.47 2.56
CA ASN A 71 -0.36 10.68 3.11
C ASN A 71 -1.85 10.44 3.38
N GLU A 72 -2.31 10.85 4.55
CA GLU A 72 -3.72 10.90 4.88
C GLU A 72 -4.32 12.16 4.25
N LEU A 73 -5.35 11.97 3.41
CA LEU A 73 -6.05 13.05 2.72
C LEU A 73 -7.23 13.57 3.52
N GLY A 74 -7.75 12.78 4.45
CA GLY A 74 -8.83 13.20 5.31
C GLY A 74 -9.41 12.08 6.15
N VAL A 75 -10.12 12.49 7.20
CA VAL A 75 -10.85 11.61 8.11
C VAL A 75 -12.33 11.93 7.98
N GLY A 76 -13.13 10.90 7.80
CA GLY A 76 -14.57 10.99 7.69
C GLY A 76 -15.27 9.91 8.52
N ARG A 77 -16.53 9.72 8.25
CA ARG A 77 -17.36 8.73 8.93
C ARG A 77 -18.13 7.88 7.93
N LEU A 78 -18.33 6.63 8.26
CA LEU A 78 -19.22 5.76 7.51
C LEU A 78 -20.65 6.28 7.65
N ASP A 79 -21.32 6.49 6.51
CA ASP A 79 -22.68 6.98 6.44
C ASP A 79 -23.66 5.82 6.26
N THR A 80 -23.43 5.01 5.24
CA THR A 80 -24.33 3.88 4.93
C THR A 80 -23.61 2.80 4.13
N TYR A 81 -24.24 1.65 4.04
CA TYR A 81 -23.84 0.54 3.16
C TYR A 81 -24.99 0.21 2.21
N ASP A 82 -24.66 -0.36 1.06
CA ASP A 82 -25.64 -0.79 0.06
C ASP A 82 -26.44 -2.00 0.55
N ASN A 83 -27.64 -2.16 0.04
CA ASN A 83 -28.54 -3.29 0.33
C ASN A 83 -28.33 -4.49 -0.59
N ILE A 84 -27.42 -4.38 -1.57
CA ILE A 84 -27.11 -5.41 -2.56
C ILE A 84 -25.63 -5.78 -2.48
N ILE A 85 -25.36 -7.08 -2.54
CA ILE A 85 -24.02 -7.65 -2.69
C ILE A 85 -23.76 -7.82 -4.19
N ASP A 86 -22.61 -7.35 -4.65
CA ASP A 86 -22.15 -7.64 -6.00
C ASP A 86 -21.64 -9.09 -6.04
N ILE A 87 -22.42 -9.97 -6.65
CA ILE A 87 -22.15 -11.40 -6.72
C ILE A 87 -20.93 -11.73 -7.58
N THR A 88 -20.51 -10.84 -8.47
CA THR A 88 -19.34 -11.06 -9.33
C THR A 88 -18.03 -10.88 -8.59
N THR A 89 -18.03 -10.01 -7.60
CA THR A 89 -16.84 -9.66 -6.80
C THR A 89 -16.95 -10.09 -5.33
N GLY A 90 -18.14 -10.54 -4.87
CA GLY A 90 -18.38 -10.87 -3.47
C GLY A 90 -18.22 -9.66 -2.53
N THR A 91 -18.56 -8.46 -3.02
CA THR A 91 -18.34 -7.22 -2.25
C THR A 91 -19.61 -6.41 -2.05
N VAL A 92 -19.61 -5.58 -1.01
CA VAL A 92 -20.66 -4.61 -0.71
C VAL A 92 -20.10 -3.21 -0.82
N LYS A 93 -20.88 -2.30 -1.42
CA LYS A 93 -20.52 -0.89 -1.52
C LYS A 93 -20.88 -0.16 -0.24
N LEU A 94 -19.96 0.68 0.22
CA LEU A 94 -20.14 1.55 1.37
C LEU A 94 -19.95 3.00 0.94
N ARG A 95 -20.63 3.90 1.65
CA ARG A 95 -20.50 5.34 1.48
C ARG A 95 -20.01 5.96 2.77
N ALA A 96 -18.91 6.68 2.70
CA ALA A 96 -18.42 7.52 3.78
C ALA A 96 -18.53 9.00 3.40
N VAL A 97 -18.74 9.86 4.39
CA VAL A 97 -18.89 11.30 4.22
C VAL A 97 -17.72 12.00 4.90
N PHE A 98 -17.15 12.98 4.19
CA PHE A 98 -16.02 13.80 4.60
C PHE A 98 -16.39 15.28 4.48
N ASP A 99 -16.03 16.09 5.45
CA ASP A 99 -16.31 17.53 5.44
C ASP A 99 -15.52 18.27 4.34
N ASN A 100 -14.32 17.75 4.01
CA ASN A 100 -13.43 18.25 2.96
C ASN A 100 -13.17 19.77 2.99
N LYS A 101 -12.95 20.33 4.19
CA LYS A 101 -12.75 21.77 4.36
C LYS A 101 -11.54 22.31 3.61
N ASP A 102 -10.48 21.49 3.52
CA ASP A 102 -9.22 21.84 2.87
C ASP A 102 -9.21 21.50 1.38
N GLU A 103 -10.35 21.05 0.83
CA GLU A 103 -10.52 20.64 -0.58
C GLU A 103 -9.45 19.66 -1.08
N THR A 104 -8.90 18.84 -0.19
CA THR A 104 -7.88 17.82 -0.52
C THR A 104 -8.44 16.66 -1.31
N LEU A 105 -9.74 16.36 -1.15
CA LEU A 105 -10.45 15.33 -1.89
C LEU A 105 -11.12 15.94 -3.11
N PHE A 106 -10.87 15.34 -4.27
CA PHE A 106 -11.44 15.78 -5.55
C PHE A 106 -12.44 14.74 -6.08
N PRO A 107 -13.52 15.19 -6.73
CA PRO A 107 -14.45 14.26 -7.39
C PRO A 107 -13.73 13.36 -8.39
N ASN A 108 -14.10 12.07 -8.40
CA ASN A 108 -13.49 11.01 -9.23
C ASN A 108 -12.00 10.74 -8.97
N GLN A 109 -11.46 11.24 -7.86
CA GLN A 109 -10.10 10.90 -7.44
C GLN A 109 -10.05 9.47 -6.92
N PHE A 110 -9.02 8.72 -7.33
CA PHE A 110 -8.73 7.42 -6.72
C PHE A 110 -8.07 7.62 -5.35
N VAL A 111 -8.60 6.93 -4.36
CA VAL A 111 -8.13 6.99 -2.98
C VAL A 111 -8.13 5.59 -2.36
N ASN A 112 -7.23 5.37 -1.41
CA ASN A 112 -7.24 4.18 -0.58
C ASN A 112 -8.02 4.45 0.70
N VAL A 113 -8.91 3.54 1.08
CA VAL A 113 -9.77 3.69 2.24
C VAL A 113 -9.38 2.71 3.33
N ARG A 114 -9.25 3.20 4.57
CA ARG A 114 -9.11 2.40 5.78
C ARG A 114 -10.32 2.63 6.67
N LEU A 115 -11.10 1.59 6.87
CA LEU A 115 -12.26 1.61 7.77
C LEU A 115 -11.84 1.03 9.12
N LEU A 116 -11.96 1.81 10.18
CA LEU A 116 -11.78 1.36 11.56
C LEU A 116 -13.07 0.73 12.05
N VAL A 117 -13.14 -0.59 12.06
CA VAL A 117 -14.34 -1.33 12.48
C VAL A 117 -14.38 -1.48 13.99
N ASP A 118 -13.25 -1.84 14.59
CA ASP A 118 -13.16 -2.06 16.04
C ASP A 118 -11.77 -1.72 16.57
N THR A 119 -11.70 -1.45 17.86
CA THR A 119 -10.45 -1.24 18.59
C THR A 119 -10.45 -2.13 19.83
N VAL A 120 -9.61 -3.14 19.84
CA VAL A 120 -9.41 -4.01 20.98
C VAL A 120 -8.32 -3.41 21.86
N LYS A 121 -8.68 -2.98 23.07
CA LYS A 121 -7.74 -2.44 24.05
C LYS A 121 -7.03 -3.59 24.76
N ASP A 122 -5.79 -3.35 25.17
CA ASP A 122 -4.97 -4.28 25.95
C ASP A 122 -4.77 -5.66 25.30
N ALA A 123 -4.75 -5.70 23.95
CA ALA A 123 -4.55 -6.92 23.20
C ALA A 123 -3.07 -7.32 23.16
N THR A 124 -2.78 -8.59 23.42
CA THR A 124 -1.45 -9.14 23.13
C THR A 124 -1.32 -9.31 21.62
N VAL A 125 -0.36 -8.61 21.01
CA VAL A 125 -0.14 -8.63 19.56
C VAL A 125 1.24 -9.17 19.23
N VAL A 126 1.34 -9.93 18.14
CA VAL A 126 2.59 -10.42 17.56
C VAL A 126 2.65 -10.11 16.08
N PRO A 127 3.85 -9.94 15.49
CA PRO A 127 3.98 -9.85 14.04
C PRO A 127 3.49 -11.13 13.36
N VAL A 128 2.83 -11.00 12.19
CA VAL A 128 2.37 -12.14 11.38
C VAL A 128 3.51 -13.11 11.07
N ALA A 129 4.73 -12.58 10.86
CA ALA A 129 5.92 -13.38 10.58
C ALA A 129 6.30 -14.36 11.70
N ALA A 130 5.89 -14.11 12.95
CA ALA A 130 6.15 -15.02 14.07
C ALA A 130 5.20 -16.22 14.10
N ILE A 131 4.10 -16.19 13.34
CA ILE A 131 3.06 -17.20 13.37
C ILE A 131 3.41 -18.30 12.39
N GLN A 132 3.43 -19.54 12.90
CA GLN A 132 3.67 -20.75 12.12
C GLN A 132 2.42 -21.63 12.11
N ARG A 133 2.26 -22.35 11.00
CA ARG A 133 1.19 -23.34 10.83
C ARG A 133 1.78 -24.71 10.58
N GLY A 134 1.38 -25.71 11.37
CA GLY A 134 1.90 -27.07 11.26
C GLY A 134 0.99 -28.09 11.91
N GLN A 135 1.51 -29.29 12.18
CA GLN A 135 0.74 -30.40 12.77
C GLN A 135 0.02 -30.06 14.10
N PRO A 136 0.63 -29.27 15.04
CA PRO A 136 -0.08 -28.87 16.25
C PRO A 136 -1.12 -27.77 16.03
N GLY A 137 -1.30 -27.30 14.79
CA GLY A 137 -2.17 -26.18 14.44
C GLY A 137 -1.40 -24.89 14.24
N THR A 138 -1.96 -23.76 14.69
CA THR A 138 -1.28 -22.48 14.66
C THR A 138 -0.47 -22.29 15.94
N PHE A 139 0.82 -22.00 15.79
CA PHE A 139 1.73 -21.89 16.93
C PHE A 139 2.78 -20.80 16.71
N VAL A 140 3.47 -20.44 17.77
CA VAL A 140 4.63 -19.57 17.79
C VAL A 140 5.78 -20.25 18.53
N TYR A 141 7.02 -19.83 18.23
CA TYR A 141 8.18 -20.22 19.01
C TYR A 141 8.40 -19.20 20.12
N LEU A 142 8.14 -19.62 21.35
CA LEU A 142 8.38 -18.83 22.57
C LEU A 142 9.81 -19.02 23.03
N VAL A 143 10.53 -17.93 23.30
CA VAL A 143 11.90 -17.96 23.81
C VAL A 143 11.87 -18.06 25.34
N LYS A 144 12.49 -19.12 25.88
CA LYS A 144 12.71 -19.28 27.31
C LYS A 144 13.94 -18.51 27.78
N GLY A 145 14.05 -18.33 29.09
CA GLY A 145 15.19 -17.64 29.71
C GLY A 145 16.55 -18.29 29.51
N ASP A 146 16.58 -19.56 29.14
CA ASP A 146 17.78 -20.36 28.83
C ASP A 146 18.18 -20.36 27.35
N ASP A 147 17.65 -19.43 26.57
CA ASP A 147 17.82 -19.30 25.12
C ASP A 147 17.38 -20.56 24.33
N THR A 148 16.44 -21.32 24.88
CA THR A 148 15.75 -22.40 24.16
C THR A 148 14.38 -21.92 23.68
N VAL A 149 13.87 -22.54 22.61
CA VAL A 149 12.54 -22.26 22.10
C VAL A 149 11.57 -23.37 22.47
N GLU A 150 10.34 -22.98 22.76
CA GLU A 150 9.21 -23.88 22.98
C GLU A 150 8.10 -23.61 21.97
N ILE A 151 7.54 -24.66 21.40
CA ILE A 151 6.34 -24.55 20.55
C ILE A 151 5.13 -24.27 21.45
N ARG A 152 4.51 -23.11 21.25
CA ARG A 152 3.29 -22.72 21.96
C ARG A 152 2.14 -22.56 20.99
N VAL A 153 1.12 -23.42 21.13
CA VAL A 153 -0.11 -23.30 20.32
C VAL A 153 -0.85 -22.02 20.76
N VAL A 154 -1.28 -21.26 19.75
CA VAL A 154 -1.95 -19.97 19.97
C VAL A 154 -3.28 -19.91 19.22
N GLU A 155 -4.22 -19.19 19.80
CA GLU A 155 -5.49 -18.85 19.18
C GLU A 155 -5.42 -17.43 18.65
N LEU A 156 -5.60 -17.27 17.33
CA LEU A 156 -5.53 -15.97 16.66
C LEU A 156 -6.85 -15.21 16.81
N GLY A 157 -6.75 -13.92 16.98
CA GLY A 157 -7.87 -12.98 16.97
C GLY A 157 -7.85 -12.08 15.73
N ALA A 158 -8.15 -10.81 15.94
CA ALA A 158 -8.16 -9.80 14.89
C ALA A 158 -6.76 -9.59 14.30
N THR A 159 -6.71 -9.35 12.99
CA THR A 159 -5.48 -9.03 12.25
C THR A 159 -5.53 -7.59 11.80
N ASP A 160 -4.45 -6.84 12.03
CA ASP A 160 -4.28 -5.47 11.56
C ASP A 160 -2.93 -5.35 10.83
N GLY A 161 -2.99 -5.43 9.50
CA GLY A 161 -1.81 -5.38 8.63
C GLY A 161 -0.78 -6.44 8.99
N GLU A 162 0.37 -6.02 9.54
CA GLU A 162 1.48 -6.91 9.91
C GLU A 162 1.38 -7.48 11.34
N LYS A 163 0.34 -7.12 12.09
CA LYS A 163 0.13 -7.54 13.47
C LYS A 163 -1.11 -8.39 13.61
N VAL A 164 -1.03 -9.41 14.45
CA VAL A 164 -2.15 -10.30 14.78
C VAL A 164 -2.33 -10.34 16.29
N GLN A 165 -3.57 -10.21 16.71
CA GLN A 165 -3.94 -10.41 18.11
C GLN A 165 -3.85 -11.90 18.47
N ILE A 166 -3.30 -12.20 19.64
CA ILE A 166 -3.35 -13.52 20.25
C ILE A 166 -4.39 -13.49 21.36
N VAL A 167 -5.42 -14.32 21.22
CA VAL A 167 -6.51 -14.44 22.21
C VAL A 167 -6.08 -15.35 23.34
N LYS A 168 -5.40 -16.47 23.03
CA LYS A 168 -4.90 -17.43 24.01
C LYS A 168 -3.53 -17.95 23.61
N GLY A 169 -2.72 -18.30 24.60
CA GLY A 169 -1.44 -18.98 24.44
C GLY A 169 -0.21 -18.13 24.75
N LEU A 170 -0.30 -16.81 24.78
CA LEU A 170 0.80 -15.90 25.14
C LEU A 170 0.42 -14.95 26.26
N GLN A 171 1.43 -14.52 26.99
CA GLN A 171 1.32 -13.48 28.02
C GLN A 171 2.05 -12.21 27.58
N PRO A 172 1.61 -11.03 28.05
CA PRO A 172 2.35 -9.79 27.82
C PRO A 172 3.79 -9.91 28.35
N GLY A 173 4.76 -9.59 27.49
CA GLY A 173 6.19 -9.70 27.84
C GLY A 173 6.87 -10.97 27.29
N ASP A 174 6.12 -11.93 26.78
CA ASP A 174 6.67 -13.11 26.13
C ASP A 174 7.47 -12.72 24.88
N GLN A 175 8.63 -13.35 24.70
CA GLN A 175 9.48 -13.14 23.53
C GLN A 175 9.23 -14.23 22.50
N VAL A 176 8.92 -13.83 21.27
CA VAL A 176 8.66 -14.77 20.16
C VAL A 176 9.70 -14.62 19.07
N VAL A 177 10.00 -15.74 18.39
CA VAL A 177 10.93 -15.75 17.26
C VAL A 177 10.20 -15.28 16.01
N ILE A 178 10.78 -14.31 15.31
CA ILE A 178 10.25 -13.76 14.06
C ILE A 178 10.98 -14.35 12.85
N ASP A 179 12.31 -14.44 12.92
CA ASP A 179 13.15 -14.89 11.80
C ASP A 179 13.84 -16.23 12.10
N GLY A 180 14.03 -17.05 11.06
CA GLY A 180 14.74 -18.32 11.16
C GLY A 180 13.89 -19.47 11.69
N THR A 181 12.59 -19.33 11.72
CA THR A 181 11.62 -20.32 12.24
C THR A 181 11.67 -21.65 11.51
N ASP A 182 12.04 -21.68 10.21
CA ASP A 182 12.09 -22.88 9.38
C ASP A 182 13.12 -23.94 9.85
N ARG A 183 14.10 -23.51 10.62
CA ARG A 183 15.18 -24.38 11.12
C ARG A 183 15.02 -24.75 12.59
N LEU A 184 13.98 -24.24 13.24
CA LEU A 184 13.75 -24.47 14.65
C LEU A 184 12.92 -25.74 14.89
N ARG A 185 13.28 -26.41 15.96
CA ARG A 185 12.51 -27.52 16.54
C ARG A 185 12.26 -27.21 18.01
N ASP A 186 11.29 -27.86 18.59
CA ASP A 186 11.03 -27.74 20.03
C ASP A 186 12.30 -28.06 20.83
N GLY A 187 12.64 -27.21 21.80
CA GLY A 187 13.85 -27.30 22.60
C GLY A 187 15.15 -26.85 21.91
N ALA A 188 15.10 -26.34 20.68
CA ALA A 188 16.28 -25.86 19.98
C ALA A 188 16.87 -24.62 20.67
N LYS A 189 18.21 -24.54 20.74
CA LYS A 189 18.91 -23.33 21.24
C LYS A 189 18.98 -22.29 20.14
N ILE A 190 18.64 -21.05 20.49
CA ILE A 190 18.73 -19.90 19.60
C ILE A 190 19.88 -18.98 19.98
N ARG A 191 20.39 -18.25 18.99
CA ARG A 191 21.31 -17.15 19.21
C ARG A 191 20.54 -15.86 18.97
N ARG A 192 20.37 -15.05 20.02
CA ARG A 192 19.72 -13.72 19.89
C ARG A 192 20.55 -12.83 18.98
N GLN A 193 20.02 -12.39 17.88
CA GLN A 193 20.63 -11.37 17.03
C GLN A 193 20.29 -10.02 17.67
N GLY A 194 21.25 -9.41 18.42
CA GLY A 194 21.05 -8.07 18.95
C GLY A 194 21.38 -7.82 20.41
N GLY A 195 22.13 -8.69 21.08
CA GLY A 195 22.64 -8.48 22.44
C GLY A 195 24.15 -8.32 22.52
N GLY A 196 24.80 -7.75 21.52
CA GLY A 196 26.19 -7.30 21.64
C GLY A 196 26.20 -5.92 22.31
N PRO A 197 27.11 -5.66 23.30
CA PRO A 197 27.31 -4.30 23.79
C PRO A 197 27.64 -3.38 22.60
N PRO A 198 27.27 -2.09 22.65
CA PRO A 198 27.57 -1.16 21.59
C PRO A 198 29.08 -1.24 21.32
N ARG A 199 29.44 -1.70 20.13
CA ARG A 199 30.84 -1.71 19.68
C ARG A 199 31.27 -0.26 19.72
N ALA A 200 32.08 0.06 20.74
CA ALA A 200 32.77 1.34 20.80
C ALA A 200 33.40 1.55 19.42
N THR A 201 33.00 2.61 18.78
CA THR A 201 33.62 3.10 17.56
C THR A 201 35.09 3.28 17.88
N ALA A 202 35.90 2.29 17.51
CA ALA A 202 37.36 2.46 17.44
C ALA A 202 37.57 3.59 16.44
N GLY A 203 38.08 4.68 16.93
CA GLY A 203 38.50 5.81 16.12
C GLY A 203 39.47 5.33 15.02
N PRO A 204 39.64 6.10 13.95
CA PRO A 204 40.49 5.73 12.84
C PRO A 204 41.92 5.50 13.34
N PRO A 205 42.61 4.47 12.81
CA PRO A 205 43.99 4.21 13.23
C PRO A 205 44.86 5.42 12.93
N VAL A 206 45.49 5.93 13.97
CA VAL A 206 46.52 6.96 13.87
C VAL A 206 47.69 6.33 13.10
N ALA A 207 47.92 6.84 11.89
CA ALA A 207 49.07 6.47 11.08
C ALA A 207 50.33 6.85 11.82
N SER A 208 51.10 5.84 12.24
CA SER A 208 52.49 6.00 12.69
C SER A 208 53.33 6.38 11.48
N ALA A 209 53.93 7.54 11.53
CA ALA A 209 54.92 8.00 10.56
C ALA A 209 56.18 7.13 10.62
N PRO A 210 56.78 6.77 9.48
CA PRO A 210 58.17 6.30 9.43
C PRO A 210 59.14 7.48 9.26
N PRO A 211 60.39 7.37 9.76
CA PRO A 211 61.36 8.44 9.67
C PRO A 211 62.15 8.44 8.34
N ASP A 212 62.44 9.64 7.91
CA ASP A 212 63.52 10.16 7.08
C ASP A 212 64.27 9.28 6.03
N GLY A 213 64.37 9.87 4.84
CA GLY A 213 65.41 9.47 3.87
C GLY A 213 65.14 10.00 2.45
N ASN A 214 65.47 11.27 2.25
CA ASN A 214 66.08 11.98 1.11
C ASN A 214 65.76 11.58 -0.37
N PRO A 215 65.62 12.60 -1.26
CA PRO A 215 65.31 12.44 -2.69
C PRO A 215 66.61 12.35 -3.54
N PRO A 216 66.60 12.07 -4.85
CA PRO A 216 66.34 13.09 -5.84
C PRO A 216 65.76 12.66 -7.23
N ALA A 217 65.49 13.71 -8.00
CA ALA A 217 65.65 13.92 -9.46
C ALA A 217 64.48 13.46 -10.37
N ALA A 218 63.80 14.38 -10.84
CA ALA A 218 63.60 14.97 -12.19
C ALA A 218 63.67 14.05 -13.42
N SER A 219 62.69 14.08 -14.22
CA SER A 219 62.66 14.41 -15.66
C SER A 219 61.31 13.94 -16.22
N ASP A 220 60.61 14.84 -16.70
CA ASP A 220 60.43 15.33 -18.07
C ASP A 220 59.35 14.67 -18.88
N ALA A 221 58.44 15.52 -19.21
CA ALA A 221 57.89 15.76 -20.54
C ALA A 221 56.78 14.85 -21.11
N ALA A 222 55.75 15.57 -21.51
CA ALA A 222 55.02 15.52 -22.76
C ALA A 222 53.59 15.03 -22.75
N ALA A 223 52.71 16.01 -22.82
CA ALA A 223 51.46 15.93 -23.57
C ALA A 223 51.78 16.13 -25.08
N PRO A 224 50.89 16.11 -26.07
CA PRO A 224 49.43 15.96 -26.07
C PRO A 224 48.83 15.14 -27.25
N GLY A 225 47.52 14.88 -27.18
CA GLY A 225 46.47 14.85 -28.22
C GLY A 225 46.69 14.01 -29.52
N PRO A 226 45.80 14.05 -30.51
CA PRO A 226 44.35 14.05 -30.46
C PRO A 226 43.67 13.09 -31.49
N ARG A 227 42.28 13.06 -31.44
CA ARG A 227 41.36 12.85 -32.59
C ARG A 227 41.33 11.54 -33.39
N ARG A 228 40.12 11.00 -33.52
CA ARG A 228 39.32 10.71 -34.73
C ARG A 228 38.15 9.82 -34.31
N ALA A 229 36.89 10.17 -34.43
CA ALA A 229 36.06 10.38 -35.64
C ALA A 229 35.87 9.13 -36.50
N ASN A 230 34.62 8.89 -36.74
CA ASN A 230 34.01 8.20 -37.87
C ASN A 230 33.55 6.74 -37.69
N GLY A 231 32.30 6.57 -38.12
CA GLY A 231 31.75 5.36 -38.63
C GLY A 231 30.23 5.29 -38.69
N GLU A 232 29.61 6.11 -39.52
CA GLU A 232 28.29 5.83 -40.13
C GLU A 232 28.30 4.50 -40.87
N ARG A 233 27.20 3.75 -40.81
CA ARG A 233 26.60 2.91 -41.85
C ARG A 233 25.20 2.52 -41.34
N GLN A 234 24.07 3.05 -41.87
CA GLN A 234 23.41 2.86 -43.16
C GLN A 234 23.26 1.39 -43.59
N GLY A 235 22.01 0.99 -43.79
CA GLY A 235 21.53 -0.21 -44.45
C GLY A 235 20.15 -0.58 -43.91
N ALA A 236 19.03 -0.15 -44.38
CA ALA A 236 18.33 -0.30 -45.66
C ALA A 236 17.77 -1.72 -45.87
N ASN A 237 16.46 -1.73 -46.05
CA ASN A 237 15.67 -2.58 -46.94
C ASN A 237 15.08 -3.91 -46.46
N GLY A 238 13.79 -4.06 -46.72
CA GLY A 238 13.09 -5.33 -46.74
C GLY A 238 11.56 -5.22 -46.73
N GLU A 239 10.97 -4.56 -47.73
CA GLU A 239 9.57 -4.77 -48.12
C GLU A 239 9.31 -6.24 -48.50
N ARG A 240 8.13 -6.76 -48.13
CA ARG A 240 7.27 -7.70 -48.87
C ARG A 240 5.94 -7.82 -48.11
N ARG A 241 4.80 -7.24 -48.57
CA ARG A 241 3.85 -7.64 -49.60
C ARG A 241 3.36 -9.09 -49.49
N GLY A 242 2.05 -9.22 -49.34
CA GLY A 242 1.22 -10.40 -49.59
C GLY A 242 0.03 -10.38 -48.63
N ALA A 243 -1.11 -9.89 -48.93
CA ALA A 243 -2.16 -10.17 -49.90
C ALA A 243 -3.05 -11.36 -49.49
N ALA A 244 -4.33 -11.01 -49.28
CA ALA A 244 -5.54 -11.67 -49.73
C ALA A 244 -6.16 -12.84 -48.94
N GLY A 245 -7.47 -12.69 -48.75
CA GLY A 245 -8.49 -13.72 -48.79
C GLY A 245 -9.18 -13.93 -47.46
N GLY A 246 -10.38 -13.52 -47.24
CA GLY A 246 -11.60 -13.84 -47.93
C GLY A 246 -12.46 -14.69 -47.02
N GLY A 247 -13.70 -14.32 -46.74
CA GLY A 247 -14.71 -15.29 -46.34
C GLY A 247 -15.54 -14.91 -45.10
N ARG A 248 -16.60 -14.16 -45.31
CA ARG A 248 -17.88 -14.30 -44.60
C ARG A 248 -18.58 -15.59 -45.02
N PRO A 249 -19.47 -16.24 -44.27
CA PRO A 249 -20.83 -15.70 -44.15
C PRO A 249 -21.51 -15.90 -42.78
N ALA A 250 -22.65 -15.22 -42.71
CA ALA A 250 -23.70 -15.23 -41.71
C ALA A 250 -24.45 -16.58 -41.58
N GLN A 251 -25.16 -16.75 -40.46
CA GLN A 251 -26.52 -17.32 -40.26
C GLN A 251 -26.73 -17.43 -38.74
N THR A 252 -27.68 -16.72 -38.12
CA THR A 252 -29.15 -16.84 -38.05
C THR A 252 -29.63 -18.00 -37.18
N ASN A 253 -30.52 -17.62 -36.20
CA ASN A 253 -31.55 -18.37 -35.45
C ASN A 253 -31.03 -19.28 -34.30
N GLN A 254 -31.59 -19.22 -33.11
CA GLN A 254 -32.95 -19.04 -32.54
C GLN A 254 -32.85 -18.41 -31.17
#